data_921ad90824cc2549ba84e8f69b5f3360
#
_entry.id   921ad90824cc2549ba84e8f69b5f3360
#
_cell.length_a   1.000
_cell.length_b   1.000
_cell.length_c   1.000
_cell.angle_alpha   90.00
_cell.angle_beta   90.00
_cell.angle_gamma   90.00
#
_symmetry.space_group_name_H-M   'P 1'
#
loop_
_entity.id
_entity.type
_entity.pdbx_description
1 polymer ?
#
loop_
_entity_poly.entity_id
_entity_poly.type
_entity_poly.pdbx_seq_one_letter_code
_entity_poly.pdbx_strand_id
1 'polypeptide(L)'
;MLRAARPDYGWLSEETEDNVDRLGAERVFIVDPIDGTRAFIEGEDIWAHSLAVAERGVVTAAAIYLPMCDKLYTAAVGQGAALNGVPIRVTDREGLDGASLLAARPALAAELWRAGHAPKVTRAFRPSLAYRLSLVAEGRYDAMLTLRASWEWDIAAGDLILREAGAVTSTRRAAPLVFNNPDPRLDGVIAANPGLHSALHAALAD
;
A
#
# COMPACT_ATOMS: atom_id res chain seq x y z
N MET A 1 -0.80 -0.31 -23.91
CA MET A 1 -2.29 -0.32 -23.84
C MET A 1 -2.81 0.88 -23.03
N LEU A 2 -2.52 1.04 -21.73
CA LEU A 2 -3.08 2.12 -20.89
C LEU A 2 -2.86 3.52 -21.48
N ARG A 3 -1.61 3.88 -21.81
CA ARG A 3 -1.27 5.19 -22.41
C ARG A 3 -1.96 5.45 -23.75
N ALA A 4 -2.20 4.40 -24.55
CA ALA A 4 -2.94 4.55 -25.81
C ALA A 4 -4.45 4.71 -25.59
N ALA A 5 -5.00 4.12 -24.53
CA ALA A 5 -6.42 4.24 -24.19
C ALA A 5 -6.75 5.58 -23.51
N ARG A 6 -5.79 6.19 -22.84
CA ARG A 6 -5.92 7.50 -22.15
C ARG A 6 -4.67 8.33 -22.40
N PRO A 7 -4.52 8.92 -23.58
CA PRO A 7 -3.32 9.70 -23.95
C PRO A 7 -3.21 11.03 -23.20
N ASP A 8 -4.30 11.48 -22.58
CA ASP A 8 -4.42 12.67 -21.74
C ASP A 8 -3.99 12.45 -20.28
N TYR A 9 -3.77 11.18 -19.87
CA TYR A 9 -3.28 10.88 -18.52
C TYR A 9 -1.75 10.98 -18.43
N GLY A 10 -1.26 11.53 -17.32
CA GLY A 10 0.15 11.42 -16.95
C GLY A 10 0.57 9.97 -16.71
N TRP A 11 1.87 9.74 -16.60
CA TRP A 11 2.44 8.41 -16.42
C TRP A 11 3.58 8.43 -15.41
N LEU A 12 3.47 7.63 -14.37
CA LEU A 12 4.51 7.35 -13.37
C LEU A 12 4.67 5.84 -13.24
N SER A 13 5.89 5.34 -13.44
CA SER A 13 6.15 3.89 -13.32
C SER A 13 7.61 3.63 -12.98
N GLU A 14 7.87 2.51 -12.26
CA GLU A 14 9.22 2.06 -11.93
C GLU A 14 10.07 1.78 -13.19
N GLU A 15 9.47 1.20 -14.24
CA GLU A 15 10.17 0.71 -15.42
C GLU A 15 10.32 1.74 -16.55
N THR A 16 9.98 3.00 -16.30
CA THR A 16 10.13 4.07 -17.29
C THR A 16 10.74 5.31 -16.66
N GLU A 17 11.58 6.01 -17.46
CA GLU A 17 12.09 7.30 -17.04
C GLU A 17 10.95 8.26 -16.68
N ASP A 18 11.08 8.91 -15.53
CA ASP A 18 10.08 9.86 -15.05
C ASP A 18 10.09 11.14 -15.89
N ASN A 19 8.88 11.63 -16.21
CA ASN A 19 8.68 12.89 -16.89
C ASN A 19 7.85 13.83 -16.00
N VAL A 20 8.43 15.00 -15.69
CA VAL A 20 7.79 16.06 -14.90
C VAL A 20 6.47 16.57 -15.49
N ASP A 21 6.20 16.36 -16.78
CA ASP A 21 4.94 16.72 -17.42
C ASP A 21 3.73 16.08 -16.73
N ARG A 22 3.91 14.91 -16.10
CA ARG A 22 2.85 14.25 -15.29
C ARG A 22 2.32 15.13 -14.16
N LEU A 23 3.13 16.04 -13.63
CA LEU A 23 2.74 16.92 -12.52
C LEU A 23 1.64 17.91 -12.91
N GLY A 24 1.55 18.24 -14.21
CA GLY A 24 0.48 19.07 -14.78
C GLY A 24 -0.78 18.32 -15.18
N ALA A 25 -0.74 16.98 -15.19
CA ALA A 25 -1.88 16.16 -15.58
C ALA A 25 -2.92 16.07 -14.46
N GLU A 26 -4.21 16.20 -14.79
CA GLU A 26 -5.30 16.02 -13.83
C GLU A 26 -5.37 14.58 -13.31
N ARG A 27 -5.13 13.61 -14.20
CA ARG A 27 -5.10 12.18 -13.90
C ARG A 27 -3.77 11.56 -14.29
N VAL A 28 -3.27 10.67 -13.46
CA VAL A 28 -1.98 10.00 -13.66
C VAL A 28 -2.15 8.50 -13.45
N PHE A 29 -1.65 7.70 -14.38
CA PHE A 29 -1.41 6.29 -14.11
C PHE A 29 -0.16 6.16 -13.25
N ILE A 30 -0.27 5.40 -12.17
CA ILE A 30 0.85 5.04 -11.27
C ILE A 30 0.96 3.52 -11.31
N VAL A 31 2.09 3.02 -11.83
CA VAL A 31 2.23 1.60 -12.20
C VAL A 31 3.55 1.01 -11.74
N ASP A 32 3.47 -0.08 -10.99
CA ASP A 32 4.58 -1.00 -10.82
C ASP A 32 4.28 -2.28 -11.61
N PRO A 33 5.02 -2.55 -12.70
CA PRO A 33 4.82 -3.76 -13.47
C PRO A 33 5.16 -5.04 -12.71
N ILE A 34 6.13 -5.01 -11.77
CA ILE A 34 6.57 -6.18 -10.99
C ILE A 34 6.98 -5.74 -9.58
N ASP A 35 6.01 -5.44 -8.71
CA ASP A 35 6.28 -5.23 -7.29
C ASP A 35 6.73 -6.55 -6.64
N GLY A 36 7.93 -6.52 -6.05
CA GLY A 36 8.60 -7.70 -5.55
C GLY A 36 9.59 -8.30 -6.56
N THR A 37 10.27 -7.49 -7.36
CA THR A 37 11.23 -7.86 -8.40
C THR A 37 12.24 -8.92 -7.95
N ARG A 38 12.73 -8.85 -6.69
CA ARG A 38 13.64 -9.88 -6.16
C ARG A 38 12.97 -11.27 -6.12
N ALA A 39 11.75 -11.35 -5.59
CA ALA A 39 10.99 -12.61 -5.53
C ALA A 39 10.72 -13.15 -6.94
N PHE A 40 10.39 -12.27 -7.88
CA PHE A 40 10.24 -12.64 -9.30
C PHE A 40 11.53 -13.26 -9.89
N ILE A 41 12.69 -12.62 -9.67
CA ILE A 41 13.99 -13.12 -10.17
C ILE A 41 14.37 -14.46 -9.51
N GLU A 42 14.04 -14.64 -8.23
CA GLU A 42 14.31 -15.85 -7.46
C GLU A 42 13.30 -16.99 -7.76
N GLY A 43 12.31 -16.72 -8.62
CA GLY A 43 11.29 -17.71 -9.03
C GLY A 43 10.25 -17.99 -7.94
N GLU A 44 10.07 -17.06 -6.99
CA GLU A 44 9.02 -17.16 -5.98
C GLU A 44 7.67 -16.71 -6.55
N ASP A 45 6.58 -17.21 -5.94
CA ASP A 45 5.20 -16.91 -6.37
C ASP A 45 4.66 -15.57 -5.84
N ILE A 46 5.44 -14.84 -5.01
CA ILE A 46 4.98 -13.67 -4.26
C ILE A 46 5.49 -12.37 -4.89
N TRP A 47 4.93 -12.01 -6.01
CA TRP A 47 5.11 -10.72 -6.69
C TRP A 47 3.79 -10.28 -7.32
N ALA A 48 3.64 -9.00 -7.65
CA ALA A 48 2.38 -8.45 -8.11
C ALA A 48 2.56 -7.40 -9.22
N HIS A 49 1.54 -7.25 -10.07
CA HIS A 49 1.33 -6.03 -10.84
C HIS A 49 0.53 -5.04 -9.98
N SER A 50 0.95 -3.79 -9.89
CA SER A 50 0.26 -2.73 -9.16
C SER A 50 -0.10 -1.60 -10.11
N LEU A 51 -1.40 -1.29 -10.24
CA LEU A 51 -1.92 -0.27 -11.14
C LEU A 51 -2.88 0.64 -10.39
N ALA A 52 -2.66 1.95 -10.50
CA ALA A 52 -3.56 2.95 -9.95
C ALA A 52 -3.82 4.09 -10.94
N VAL A 53 -4.95 4.75 -10.77
CA VAL A 53 -5.22 6.07 -11.33
C VAL A 53 -5.37 7.05 -10.18
N ALA A 54 -4.49 8.05 -10.14
CA ALA A 54 -4.62 9.18 -9.23
C ALA A 54 -5.21 10.38 -9.96
N GLU A 55 -6.19 11.03 -9.35
CA GLU A 55 -6.78 12.29 -9.79
C GLU A 55 -6.48 13.36 -8.75
N ARG A 56 -5.71 14.41 -9.14
CA ARG A 56 -5.30 15.51 -8.26
C ARG A 56 -4.69 15.02 -6.94
N GLY A 57 -3.85 14.00 -7.02
CA GLY A 57 -3.13 13.45 -5.86
C GLY A 57 -3.88 12.38 -5.05
N VAL A 58 -5.13 12.06 -5.41
CA VAL A 58 -5.94 11.04 -4.73
C VAL A 58 -6.19 9.86 -5.65
N VAL A 59 -5.93 8.64 -5.21
CA VAL A 59 -6.22 7.44 -6.02
C VAL A 59 -7.73 7.21 -6.11
N THR A 60 -8.22 7.02 -7.35
CA THR A 60 -9.66 6.88 -7.66
C THR A 60 -10.03 5.51 -8.25
N ALA A 61 -9.05 4.79 -8.83
CA ALA A 61 -9.22 3.42 -9.32
C ALA A 61 -7.93 2.64 -9.10
N ALA A 62 -8.03 1.36 -8.74
CA ALA A 62 -6.89 0.52 -8.40
C ALA A 62 -7.11 -0.94 -8.77
N ALA A 63 -6.02 -1.60 -9.17
CA ALA A 63 -5.93 -3.04 -9.33
C ALA A 63 -4.55 -3.54 -8.88
N ILE A 64 -4.53 -4.62 -8.11
CA ILE A 64 -3.32 -5.38 -7.78
C ILE A 64 -3.57 -6.83 -8.19
N TYR A 65 -2.70 -7.37 -9.04
CA TYR A 65 -2.82 -8.75 -9.51
C TYR A 65 -1.57 -9.56 -9.18
N LEU A 66 -1.77 -10.69 -8.51
CA LEU A 66 -0.73 -11.69 -8.25
C LEU A 66 -0.94 -12.86 -9.21
N PRO A 67 -0.21 -12.93 -10.35
CA PRO A 67 -0.45 -13.93 -11.38
C PRO A 67 -0.29 -15.38 -10.91
N MET A 68 0.74 -15.62 -10.07
CA MET A 68 1.06 -16.96 -9.57
C MET A 68 0.06 -17.48 -8.56
N CYS A 69 -0.73 -16.59 -7.95
CA CYS A 69 -1.75 -16.93 -6.93
C CYS A 69 -3.17 -16.79 -7.46
N ASP A 70 -3.34 -16.33 -8.71
CA ASP A 70 -4.64 -15.97 -9.32
C ASP A 70 -5.50 -15.06 -8.42
N LYS A 71 -4.87 -14.03 -7.84
CA LYS A 71 -5.52 -13.07 -6.96
C LYS A 71 -5.57 -11.70 -7.61
N LEU A 72 -6.77 -11.23 -7.93
CA LEU A 72 -7.02 -9.89 -8.43
C LEU A 72 -7.77 -9.06 -7.38
N TYR A 73 -7.08 -8.09 -6.78
CA TYR A 73 -7.69 -7.09 -5.91
C TYR A 73 -8.07 -5.86 -6.72
N THR A 74 -9.28 -5.36 -6.54
CA THR A 74 -9.77 -4.17 -7.25
C THR A 74 -10.52 -3.24 -6.31
N ALA A 75 -10.44 -1.93 -6.60
CA ALA A 75 -11.26 -0.92 -5.95
C ALA A 75 -11.49 0.28 -6.86
N ALA A 76 -12.61 0.95 -6.66
CA ALA A 76 -12.87 2.29 -7.18
C ALA A 76 -13.57 3.11 -6.08
N VAL A 77 -13.35 4.41 -6.07
CA VAL A 77 -13.90 5.31 -5.02
C VAL A 77 -15.41 5.11 -4.86
N GLY A 78 -15.83 4.80 -3.62
CA GLY A 78 -17.22 4.59 -3.24
C GLY A 78 -17.85 3.28 -3.74
N GLN A 79 -17.06 2.36 -4.32
CA GLN A 79 -17.55 1.08 -4.84
C GLN A 79 -17.17 -0.11 -3.95
N GLY A 80 -16.38 0.13 -2.89
CA GLY A 80 -15.78 -0.92 -2.06
C GLY A 80 -14.58 -1.60 -2.74
N ALA A 81 -13.96 -2.53 -2.00
CA ALA A 81 -12.86 -3.35 -2.47
C ALA A 81 -13.28 -4.79 -2.67
N ALA A 82 -12.67 -5.47 -3.64
CA ALA A 82 -12.97 -6.87 -3.93
C ALA A 82 -11.68 -7.68 -4.22
N LEU A 83 -11.70 -8.96 -3.86
CA LEU A 83 -10.75 -9.99 -4.29
C LEU A 83 -11.48 -10.96 -5.22
N ASN A 84 -11.02 -11.06 -6.48
CA ASN A 84 -11.65 -11.88 -7.52
C ASN A 84 -13.17 -11.66 -7.62
N GLY A 85 -13.60 -10.37 -7.50
CA GLY A 85 -15.00 -9.97 -7.54
C GLY A 85 -15.79 -10.21 -6.23
N VAL A 86 -15.18 -10.79 -5.20
CA VAL A 86 -15.83 -10.98 -3.89
C VAL A 86 -15.45 -9.81 -2.97
N PRO A 87 -16.42 -9.09 -2.37
CA PRO A 87 -16.15 -7.99 -1.45
C PRO A 87 -15.24 -8.40 -0.29
N ILE A 88 -14.28 -7.54 0.04
CA ILE A 88 -13.35 -7.72 1.14
C ILE A 88 -13.42 -6.57 2.14
N ARG A 89 -12.99 -6.82 3.36
CA ARG A 89 -12.85 -5.80 4.41
C ARG A 89 -11.73 -6.14 5.38
N VAL A 90 -11.19 -5.11 6.01
CA VAL A 90 -10.20 -5.26 7.09
C VAL A 90 -10.78 -5.95 8.32
N THR A 91 -9.89 -6.43 9.21
CA THR A 91 -10.29 -6.95 10.52
C THR A 91 -10.86 -5.84 11.41
N ASP A 92 -11.64 -6.21 12.40
CA ASP A 92 -12.19 -5.34 13.44
C ASP A 92 -11.37 -5.42 14.74
N ARG A 93 -10.13 -5.89 14.67
CA ARG A 93 -9.28 -6.07 15.84
C ARG A 93 -9.02 -4.77 16.57
N GLU A 94 -9.24 -4.76 17.86
CA GLU A 94 -8.87 -3.68 18.77
C GLU A 94 -7.55 -3.97 19.48
N GLY A 95 -6.70 -2.93 19.61
CA GLY A 95 -5.44 -2.97 20.35
C GLY A 95 -4.30 -3.70 19.65
N LEU A 96 -3.08 -3.38 20.10
CA LEU A 96 -1.82 -3.87 19.51
C LEU A 96 -1.42 -5.27 19.98
N ASP A 97 -1.71 -5.62 21.24
CA ASP A 97 -1.25 -6.88 21.83
C ASP A 97 -1.79 -8.10 21.07
N GLY A 98 -0.88 -8.90 20.54
CA GLY A 98 -1.19 -10.08 19.73
C GLY A 98 -1.68 -9.78 18.31
N ALA A 99 -1.68 -8.52 17.87
CA ALA A 99 -2.04 -8.19 16.48
C ALA A 99 -1.05 -8.81 15.49
N SER A 100 -1.58 -9.25 14.34
CA SER A 100 -0.79 -9.74 13.22
C SER A 100 -0.31 -8.57 12.36
N LEU A 101 1.01 -8.36 12.32
CA LEU A 101 1.62 -7.19 11.68
C LEU A 101 2.52 -7.60 10.52
N LEU A 102 2.23 -7.11 9.32
CA LEU A 102 3.11 -7.19 8.16
C LEU A 102 4.15 -6.07 8.22
N ALA A 103 5.38 -6.42 8.60
CA ALA A 103 6.47 -5.45 8.71
C ALA A 103 7.84 -6.10 8.46
N ALA A 104 8.78 -5.32 7.93
CA ALA A 104 10.20 -5.72 7.92
C ALA A 104 10.75 -5.70 9.34
N ARG A 105 11.71 -6.57 9.64
CA ARG A 105 12.30 -6.68 10.99
C ARG A 105 12.82 -5.34 11.55
N PRO A 106 13.49 -4.46 10.77
CA PRO A 106 13.95 -3.16 11.27
C PRO A 106 12.84 -2.24 11.76
N ALA A 107 11.59 -2.39 11.30
CA ALA A 107 10.47 -1.58 11.78
C ALA A 107 10.07 -1.88 13.25
N LEU A 108 10.59 -2.96 13.82
CA LEU A 108 10.39 -3.33 15.24
C LEU A 108 11.61 -3.01 16.12
N ALA A 109 12.57 -2.22 15.63
CA ALA A 109 13.71 -1.77 16.41
C ALA A 109 13.23 -0.88 17.58
N ALA A 110 13.84 -1.08 18.76
CA ALA A 110 13.38 -0.51 20.03
C ALA A 110 13.25 1.02 20.02
N GLU A 111 14.19 1.69 19.36
CA GLU A 111 14.24 3.15 19.21
C GLU A 111 13.08 3.78 18.43
N LEU A 112 12.37 2.97 17.68
CA LEU A 112 11.21 3.43 16.89
C LEU A 112 9.90 3.44 17.70
N TRP A 113 9.94 3.01 18.96
CA TRP A 113 8.76 2.86 19.80
C TRP A 113 8.90 3.63 21.11
N ARG A 114 7.88 4.42 21.48
CA ARG A 114 7.89 5.28 22.69
C ARG A 114 8.18 4.54 23.99
N ALA A 115 7.75 3.27 24.06
CA ALA A 115 8.02 2.44 25.23
C ALA A 115 9.47 1.90 25.29
N GLY A 116 10.33 2.21 24.31
CA GLY A 116 11.67 1.64 24.18
C GLY A 116 11.67 0.16 23.78
N HIS A 117 10.56 -0.36 23.33
CA HIS A 117 10.42 -1.71 22.75
C HIS A 117 9.17 -1.76 21.85
N ALA A 118 9.21 -2.61 20.84
CA ALA A 118 8.06 -2.87 19.99
C ALA A 118 6.90 -3.48 20.80
N PRO A 119 5.63 -3.23 20.41
CA PRO A 119 4.49 -3.89 21.01
C PRO A 119 4.54 -5.40 20.77
N LYS A 120 3.81 -6.17 21.59
CA LYS A 120 3.72 -7.63 21.48
C LYS A 120 2.83 -8.02 20.30
N VAL A 121 3.41 -8.02 19.08
CA VAL A 121 2.72 -8.35 17.83
C VAL A 121 3.25 -9.65 17.23
N THR A 122 2.42 -10.32 16.45
CA THR A 122 2.83 -11.45 15.60
C THR A 122 3.30 -10.91 14.25
N ARG A 123 4.63 -10.82 14.08
CA ARG A 123 5.22 -10.28 12.84
C ARG A 123 5.23 -11.30 11.72
N ALA A 124 4.80 -10.87 10.54
CA ALA A 124 5.01 -11.56 9.28
C ALA A 124 5.66 -10.63 8.24
N PHE A 125 6.12 -11.19 7.13
CA PHE A 125 6.70 -10.44 6.01
C PHE A 125 6.33 -11.09 4.67
N ARG A 126 6.18 -10.27 3.64
CA ARG A 126 6.05 -10.67 2.23
C ARG A 126 6.92 -9.72 1.39
N PRO A 127 7.57 -10.19 0.30
CA PRO A 127 8.45 -9.37 -0.54
C PRO A 127 7.71 -8.18 -1.16
N SER A 128 6.59 -8.41 -1.82
CA SER A 128 5.74 -7.41 -2.48
C SER A 128 5.07 -6.48 -1.45
N LEU A 129 5.23 -5.16 -1.60
CA LEU A 129 4.58 -4.17 -0.74
C LEU A 129 3.09 -4.05 -1.09
N ALA A 130 2.74 -4.04 -2.37
CA ALA A 130 1.37 -4.04 -2.84
C ALA A 130 0.59 -5.26 -2.30
N TYR A 131 1.21 -6.45 -2.28
CA TYR A 131 0.58 -7.63 -1.69
C TYR A 131 0.40 -7.51 -0.18
N ARG A 132 1.39 -6.93 0.55
CA ARG A 132 1.21 -6.69 1.99
C ARG A 132 0.01 -5.80 2.30
N LEU A 133 -0.21 -4.73 1.52
CA LEU A 133 -1.38 -3.86 1.63
C LEU A 133 -2.66 -4.63 1.34
N SER A 134 -2.68 -5.44 0.28
CA SER A 134 -3.82 -6.29 -0.11
C SER A 134 -4.19 -7.32 0.98
N LEU A 135 -3.20 -7.91 1.65
CA LEU A 135 -3.42 -8.87 2.74
C LEU A 135 -4.09 -8.25 3.97
N VAL A 136 -3.85 -6.96 4.23
CA VAL A 136 -4.57 -6.22 5.27
C VAL A 136 -5.99 -5.91 4.80
N ALA A 137 -6.16 -5.50 3.54
CA ALA A 137 -7.48 -5.19 2.98
C ALA A 137 -8.42 -6.41 2.97
N GLU A 138 -7.88 -7.64 2.73
CA GLU A 138 -8.68 -8.89 2.80
C GLU A 138 -8.90 -9.41 4.22
N GLY A 139 -8.43 -8.68 5.25
CA GLY A 139 -8.59 -9.08 6.66
C GLY A 139 -7.73 -10.27 7.09
N ARG A 140 -6.70 -10.65 6.32
CA ARG A 140 -5.81 -11.76 6.64
C ARG A 140 -4.72 -11.38 7.64
N TYR A 141 -4.40 -10.10 7.73
CA TYR A 141 -3.53 -9.48 8.73
C TYR A 141 -4.19 -8.22 9.25
N ASP A 142 -3.88 -7.87 10.50
CA ASP A 142 -4.54 -6.75 11.16
C ASP A 142 -3.96 -5.40 10.74
N ALA A 143 -2.66 -5.36 10.45
CA ALA A 143 -1.97 -4.13 10.06
C ALA A 143 -0.74 -4.36 9.17
N MET A 144 -0.36 -3.32 8.46
CA MET A 144 0.92 -3.22 7.75
C MET A 144 1.65 -1.94 8.15
N LEU A 145 2.98 -2.06 8.29
CA LEU A 145 3.87 -0.97 8.70
C LEU A 145 5.16 -1.00 7.89
N THR A 146 5.49 0.10 7.22
CA THR A 146 6.82 0.42 6.72
C THR A 146 7.17 1.84 7.12
N LEU A 147 8.34 2.03 7.77
CA LEU A 147 8.79 3.33 8.28
C LEU A 147 9.90 3.95 7.42
N ARG A 148 10.31 3.24 6.37
CA ARG A 148 11.25 3.76 5.36
C ARG A 148 10.50 4.45 4.24
N ALA A 149 11.17 5.37 3.55
CA ALA A 149 10.65 5.91 2.30
C ALA A 149 10.34 4.77 1.31
N SER A 150 9.20 4.86 0.66
CA SER A 150 8.68 3.86 -0.28
C SER A 150 8.09 4.56 -1.50
N TRP A 151 8.23 3.92 -2.66
CA TRP A 151 7.78 4.50 -3.92
C TRP A 151 6.26 4.53 -4.04
N GLU A 152 5.74 5.54 -4.73
CA GLU A 152 4.30 5.68 -4.95
C GLU A 152 3.69 4.50 -5.71
N TRP A 153 4.41 3.92 -6.65
CA TRP A 153 3.92 2.79 -7.46
C TRP A 153 3.74 1.50 -6.66
N ASP A 154 4.51 1.30 -5.56
CA ASP A 154 4.32 0.19 -4.61
C ASP A 154 3.04 0.36 -3.75
N ILE A 155 2.56 1.61 -3.59
CA ILE A 155 1.61 2.00 -2.54
C ILE A 155 0.25 2.39 -3.13
N ALA A 156 0.21 3.11 -4.23
CA ALA A 156 -0.97 3.82 -4.71
C ALA A 156 -2.19 2.91 -4.87
N ALA A 157 -2.04 1.75 -5.50
CA ALA A 157 -3.15 0.82 -5.67
C ALA A 157 -3.62 0.26 -4.33
N GLY A 158 -2.68 -0.13 -3.46
CA GLY A 158 -2.98 -0.67 -2.13
C GLY A 158 -3.67 0.33 -1.21
N ASP A 159 -3.34 1.63 -1.33
CA ASP A 159 -4.01 2.70 -0.58
C ASP A 159 -5.52 2.72 -0.83
N LEU A 160 -5.94 2.77 -2.10
CA LEU A 160 -7.36 2.80 -2.41
C LEU A 160 -8.06 1.49 -2.00
N ILE A 161 -7.45 0.33 -2.29
CA ILE A 161 -8.03 -0.97 -1.93
C ILE A 161 -8.24 -1.04 -0.40
N LEU A 162 -7.29 -0.55 0.40
CA LEU A 162 -7.41 -0.50 1.85
C LEU A 162 -8.52 0.45 2.32
N ARG A 163 -8.56 1.68 1.79
CA ARG A 163 -9.59 2.65 2.17
C ARG A 163 -11.00 2.14 1.84
N GLU A 164 -11.18 1.54 0.68
CA GLU A 164 -12.45 0.96 0.25
C GLU A 164 -12.80 -0.34 1.01
N ALA A 165 -11.81 -1.00 1.64
CA ALA A 165 -12.00 -2.12 2.56
C ALA A 165 -12.24 -1.68 4.02
N GLY A 166 -12.29 -0.37 4.31
CA GLY A 166 -12.55 0.20 5.63
C GLY A 166 -11.31 0.46 6.49
N ALA A 167 -10.10 0.43 5.90
CA ALA A 167 -8.87 0.83 6.58
C ALA A 167 -8.68 2.34 6.61
N VAL A 168 -7.78 2.77 7.50
CA VAL A 168 -7.10 4.06 7.45
C VAL A 168 -5.67 3.83 6.99
N THR A 169 -5.20 4.67 6.06
CA THR A 169 -3.84 4.70 5.56
C THR A 169 -3.21 6.06 5.82
N SER A 170 -1.93 6.08 6.16
CA SER A 170 -1.18 7.33 6.35
C SER A 170 0.32 7.13 6.16
N THR A 171 1.06 8.23 6.09
CA THR A 171 2.51 8.21 6.27
C THR A 171 2.88 7.82 7.71
N ARG A 172 4.18 7.57 7.96
CA ARG A 172 4.68 7.32 9.32
C ARG A 172 4.41 8.48 10.30
N ARG A 173 4.14 9.68 9.80
CA ARG A 173 3.85 10.90 10.58
C ARG A 173 2.35 11.22 10.64
N ALA A 174 1.49 10.24 10.41
CA ALA A 174 0.04 10.40 10.39
C ALA A 174 -0.50 11.40 9.34
N ALA A 175 0.31 11.80 8.36
CA ALA A 175 -0.17 12.62 7.25
C ALA A 175 -0.91 11.76 6.21
N PRO A 176 -1.94 12.29 5.52
CA PRO A 176 -2.58 11.61 4.40
C PRO A 176 -1.56 11.22 3.31
N LEU A 177 -1.78 10.10 2.64
CA LEU A 177 -1.03 9.73 1.46
C LEU A 177 -1.52 10.58 0.27
N VAL A 178 -0.60 11.31 -0.34
CA VAL A 178 -0.83 12.12 -1.54
C VAL A 178 0.11 11.63 -2.63
N PHE A 179 -0.40 11.45 -3.82
CA PHE A 179 0.31 10.83 -4.93
C PHE A 179 0.62 11.82 -6.05
N ASN A 180 1.46 11.41 -6.99
CA ASN A 180 1.97 12.25 -8.07
C ASN A 180 2.85 13.40 -7.55
N ASN A 181 3.70 13.13 -6.56
CA ASN A 181 4.65 14.11 -6.03
C ASN A 181 5.83 14.31 -6.99
N PRO A 182 6.51 15.47 -6.94
CA PRO A 182 7.76 15.68 -7.69
C PRO A 182 8.84 14.64 -7.37
N ASP A 183 9.02 14.30 -6.10
CA ASP A 183 9.73 13.10 -5.66
C ASP A 183 8.68 12.01 -5.36
N PRO A 184 8.59 10.96 -6.18
CA PRO A 184 7.54 9.97 -6.05
C PRO A 184 7.79 8.96 -4.91
N ARG A 185 8.27 9.45 -3.76
CA ARG A 185 8.47 8.66 -2.53
C ARG A 185 7.65 9.22 -1.38
N LEU A 186 6.99 8.33 -0.66
CA LEU A 186 6.23 8.64 0.54
C LEU A 186 7.04 8.28 1.80
N ASP A 187 6.90 9.06 2.87
CA ASP A 187 7.56 8.85 4.16
C ASP A 187 6.89 7.71 4.93
N GLY A 188 7.12 6.48 4.47
CA GLY A 188 6.54 5.28 5.03
C GLY A 188 5.04 5.12 4.75
N VAL A 189 4.50 4.00 5.20
CA VAL A 189 3.06 3.69 5.14
C VAL A 189 2.65 2.90 6.38
N ILE A 190 1.55 3.32 6.99
CA ILE A 190 0.85 2.61 8.06
C ILE A 190 -0.57 2.36 7.59
N ALA A 191 -1.03 1.12 7.69
CA ALA A 191 -2.37 0.71 7.26
C ALA A 191 -2.98 -0.28 8.25
N ALA A 192 -4.17 0.01 8.74
CA ALA A 192 -4.97 -0.83 9.62
C ALA A 192 -6.42 -0.35 9.66
N ASN A 193 -7.31 -1.05 10.38
CA ASN A 193 -8.59 -0.48 10.76
C ASN A 193 -8.39 0.80 11.63
N PRO A 194 -9.40 1.69 11.76
CA PRO A 194 -9.22 2.99 12.43
C PRO A 194 -8.67 2.90 13.87
N GLY A 195 -9.14 1.94 14.67
CA GLY A 195 -8.71 1.77 16.06
C GLY A 195 -7.25 1.36 16.17
N LEU A 196 -6.87 0.33 15.41
CA LEU A 196 -5.49 -0.19 15.42
C LEU A 196 -4.51 0.79 14.77
N HIS A 197 -4.93 1.52 13.72
CA HIS A 197 -4.13 2.59 13.11
C HIS A 197 -3.77 3.67 14.12
N SER A 198 -4.76 4.16 14.89
CA SER A 198 -4.54 5.14 15.95
C SER A 198 -3.61 4.62 17.06
N ALA A 199 -3.77 3.35 17.44
CA ALA A 199 -2.92 2.70 18.44
C ALA A 199 -1.47 2.56 17.98
N LEU A 200 -1.23 2.25 16.68
CA LEU A 200 0.11 2.20 16.09
C LEU A 200 0.78 3.56 16.16
N HIS A 201 0.10 4.64 15.73
CA HIS A 201 0.67 5.99 15.80
C HIS A 201 0.95 6.44 17.24
N ALA A 202 0.07 6.13 18.19
CA ALA A 202 0.30 6.45 19.60
C ALA A 202 1.52 5.72 20.19
N ALA A 203 1.84 4.54 19.67
CA ALA A 203 2.96 3.72 20.15
C ALA A 203 4.30 4.04 19.47
N LEU A 204 4.31 4.63 18.27
CA LEU A 204 5.53 5.01 17.56
C LEU A 204 6.20 6.22 18.23
N ALA A 205 7.54 6.23 18.23
CA ALA A 205 8.34 7.40 18.56
C ALA A 205 8.21 8.46 17.43
N ASP A 206 8.47 9.71 17.78
CA ASP A 206 8.38 10.87 16.87
C ASP A 206 9.45 10.84 15.79
#